data_06d2f8cb5ef424d4699da54f527f69ad
#
_entry.id   06d2f8cb5ef424d4699da54f527f69ad
#
_cell.length_a   1.000
_cell.length_b   1.000
_cell.length_c   1.000
_cell.angle_alpha   90.00
_cell.angle_beta   90.00
_cell.angle_gamma   90.00
#
_symmetry.space_group_name_H-M   'P 1'
#
loop_
_entity.id
_entity.type
_entity.pdbx_description
1 polymer ?
#
loop_
_entity_poly.entity_id
_entity_poly.type
_entity_poly.pdbx_seq_one_letter_code
_entity_poly.pdbx_strand_id
1 'polypeptide(L)'
;MKLDFVKNTKRNITAQLANNGVDTAIRFLRKTIFMWILGSEYLGLNGLFYSILGVLSLAELGFGSAVVSHMYKLVATDDNKLFCAYLRFYRGIYRFVGLFIFFAGLCLMPFLRQLIHGTIPPEVNLYVVYFLFLLNSSIGFFFFAYRGSILHAYHTGYIITYITLVSSIVEFLVLCVALYLTHNYYYYLIIVISRTIVENLIIYVATRIYYPEIVAQGTLPKEDRKRVIKDVTAICMHKIGGIINSYSDNLVISAFIGLTAIGALGNYKQITRAVSGLMYSLCHSMTGGFGNKIHTESREDTFILLMKAHRILMCLILWCAAMLLSLIQPFMVLWIRNRPELLCHFLTPVLLVIWFYEEQSRESLQMFKEAAAIWQKDKWKPIIANCLNLTLNITFVLTLPDKYKLDGVILSTVIADVFIEIPWESYAVFTSFFGGKEARYYWKRQSMYTLLAILVCSVTWGTAYLIPVKGFSGFFLKGAASVAVSSILLLVFLRDDARLVFEEIRNHVRK
;
A
#
# COMPACT_ATOMS: atom_id res chain seq x y z
N MET A 1 -30.59 -6.66 -17.18
CA MET A 1 -30.69 -6.26 -15.73
C MET A 1 -30.50 -4.76 -15.66
N LYS A 2 -31.52 -3.96 -15.29
CA LYS A 2 -31.35 -2.50 -15.14
C LYS A 2 -30.26 -2.26 -14.08
N LEU A 3 -29.19 -1.58 -14.45
CA LEU A 3 -28.10 -1.20 -13.55
C LEU A 3 -28.65 -0.23 -12.50
N ASP A 4 -28.87 -0.73 -11.29
CA ASP A 4 -29.13 0.12 -10.13
C ASP A 4 -27.80 0.66 -9.62
N PHE A 5 -27.31 1.70 -10.30
CA PHE A 5 -25.99 2.30 -10.04
C PHE A 5 -25.82 2.73 -8.59
N VAL A 6 -26.83 3.38 -8.01
CA VAL A 6 -26.78 3.89 -6.62
C VAL A 6 -26.68 2.73 -5.62
N LYS A 7 -27.51 1.70 -5.80
CA LYS A 7 -27.52 0.52 -4.93
C LYS A 7 -26.21 -0.26 -5.03
N ASN A 8 -25.68 -0.43 -6.24
CA ASN A 8 -24.40 -1.13 -6.43
C ASN A 8 -23.23 -0.33 -5.88
N THR A 9 -23.21 0.99 -6.02
CA THR A 9 -22.18 1.85 -5.41
C THR A 9 -22.19 1.72 -3.89
N LYS A 10 -23.36 1.77 -3.25
CA LYS A 10 -23.48 1.57 -1.80
C LYS A 10 -22.99 0.20 -1.36
N ARG A 11 -23.34 -0.86 -2.09
CA ARG A 11 -22.84 -2.23 -1.84
C ARG A 11 -21.33 -2.34 -2.01
N ASN A 12 -20.77 -1.73 -3.07
CA ASN A 12 -19.32 -1.72 -3.31
C ASN A 12 -18.58 -1.06 -2.13
N ILE A 13 -19.06 0.10 -1.66
CA ILE A 13 -18.44 0.81 -0.53
C ILE A 13 -18.51 -0.04 0.75
N THR A 14 -19.70 -0.57 1.07
CA THR A 14 -19.86 -1.37 2.30
C THR A 14 -19.01 -2.65 2.25
N ALA A 15 -18.99 -3.35 1.12
CA ALA A 15 -18.18 -4.54 0.94
C ALA A 15 -16.67 -4.22 1.07
N GLN A 16 -16.22 -3.11 0.48
CA GLN A 16 -14.82 -2.71 0.54
C GLN A 16 -14.38 -2.34 1.96
N LEU A 17 -15.20 -1.63 2.71
CA LEU A 17 -14.90 -1.28 4.10
C LEU A 17 -14.81 -2.54 4.99
N ALA A 18 -15.76 -3.46 4.85
CA ALA A 18 -15.75 -4.72 5.58
C ALA A 18 -14.51 -5.55 5.22
N ASN A 19 -14.20 -5.66 3.91
CA ASN A 19 -13.03 -6.38 3.44
C ASN A 19 -11.71 -5.79 3.97
N ASN A 20 -11.56 -4.47 3.94
CA ASN A 20 -10.33 -3.81 4.41
C ASN A 20 -10.07 -4.08 5.89
N GLY A 21 -11.12 -4.03 6.73
CA GLY A 21 -10.99 -4.33 8.16
C GLY A 21 -10.60 -5.78 8.43
N VAL A 22 -11.33 -6.72 7.84
CA VAL A 22 -11.08 -8.16 8.01
C VAL A 22 -9.74 -8.57 7.42
N ASP A 23 -9.41 -8.11 6.22
CA ASP A 23 -8.15 -8.44 5.55
C ASP A 23 -6.93 -7.89 6.31
N THR A 24 -7.03 -6.69 6.90
CA THR A 24 -5.98 -6.15 7.78
C THR A 24 -5.76 -7.04 9.01
N ALA A 25 -6.84 -7.49 9.65
CA ALA A 25 -6.76 -8.39 10.79
C ALA A 25 -6.17 -9.77 10.39
N ILE A 26 -6.65 -10.35 9.28
CA ILE A 26 -6.16 -11.63 8.76
C ILE A 26 -4.67 -11.54 8.40
N ARG A 27 -4.23 -10.49 7.73
CA ARG A 27 -2.81 -10.30 7.39
C ARG A 27 -1.93 -10.23 8.64
N PHE A 28 -2.40 -9.54 9.68
CA PHE A 28 -1.68 -9.46 10.94
C PHE A 28 -1.60 -10.82 11.63
N LEU A 29 -2.73 -11.51 11.78
CA LEU A 29 -2.79 -12.83 12.43
C LEU A 29 -2.01 -13.89 11.65
N ARG A 30 -2.14 -13.92 10.32
CA ARG A 30 -1.39 -14.83 9.45
C ARG A 30 0.11 -14.65 9.61
N LYS A 31 0.58 -13.39 9.58
CA LYS A 31 2.01 -13.11 9.77
C LYS A 31 2.49 -13.49 11.16
N THR A 32 1.66 -13.29 12.18
CA THR A 32 1.94 -13.69 13.56
C THR A 32 2.14 -15.20 13.68
N ILE A 33 1.17 -15.98 13.19
CA ILE A 33 1.21 -17.46 13.23
C ILE A 33 2.38 -17.98 12.39
N PHE A 34 2.57 -17.44 11.20
CA PHE A 34 3.68 -17.80 10.33
C PHE A 34 5.04 -17.57 11.02
N MET A 35 5.23 -16.41 11.64
CA MET A 35 6.45 -16.06 12.36
C MET A 35 6.70 -16.98 13.56
N TRP A 36 5.65 -17.30 14.32
CA TRP A 36 5.79 -18.15 15.51
C TRP A 36 6.09 -19.60 15.18
N ILE A 37 5.55 -20.13 14.08
CA ILE A 37 5.71 -21.54 13.71
C ILE A 37 6.97 -21.75 12.86
N LEU A 38 7.17 -20.96 11.80
CA LEU A 38 8.24 -21.16 10.84
C LEU A 38 9.51 -20.35 11.15
N GLY A 39 9.36 -19.11 11.57
CA GLY A 39 10.49 -18.26 11.97
C GLY A 39 10.77 -17.08 11.04
N SER A 40 11.86 -16.35 11.39
CA SER A 40 12.24 -15.08 10.78
C SER A 40 12.77 -15.20 9.36
N GLU A 41 13.56 -16.23 9.08
CA GLU A 41 14.19 -16.45 7.77
C GLU A 41 13.13 -16.72 6.68
N TYR A 42 12.08 -17.46 7.01
CA TYR A 42 10.95 -17.70 6.11
C TYR A 42 10.16 -16.43 5.81
N LEU A 43 10.03 -15.51 6.80
CA LEU A 43 9.46 -14.19 6.55
C LEU A 43 10.32 -13.38 5.57
N GLY A 44 11.64 -13.46 5.71
CA GLY A 44 12.59 -12.83 4.81
C GLY A 44 12.46 -13.37 3.39
N LEU A 45 12.41 -14.70 3.21
CA LEU A 45 12.20 -15.34 1.91
C LEU A 45 10.88 -14.90 1.26
N ASN A 46 9.79 -14.87 2.03
CA ASN A 46 8.50 -14.35 1.55
C ASN A 46 8.66 -12.90 1.04
N GLY A 47 9.25 -12.02 1.85
CA GLY A 47 9.44 -10.62 1.50
C GLY A 47 10.29 -10.43 0.24
N LEU A 48 11.38 -11.19 0.11
CA LEU A 48 12.25 -11.17 -1.06
C LEU A 48 11.51 -11.62 -2.33
N PHE A 49 10.87 -12.79 -2.29
CA PHE A 49 10.21 -13.34 -3.48
C PHE A 49 9.01 -12.52 -3.91
N TYR A 50 8.22 -11.98 -2.97
CA TYR A 50 7.19 -11.01 -3.30
C TYR A 50 7.77 -9.75 -3.95
N SER A 51 8.96 -9.29 -3.54
CA SER A 51 9.59 -8.12 -4.15
C SER A 51 10.11 -8.40 -5.55
N ILE A 52 10.78 -9.54 -5.77
CA ILE A 52 11.23 -9.95 -7.12
C ILE A 52 10.04 -10.05 -8.07
N LEU A 53 9.00 -10.77 -7.67
CA LEU A 53 7.81 -10.98 -8.51
C LEU A 53 6.98 -9.71 -8.65
N GLY A 54 6.98 -8.82 -7.65
CA GLY A 54 6.38 -7.50 -7.71
C GLY A 54 7.01 -6.62 -8.77
N VAL A 55 8.35 -6.65 -8.91
CA VAL A 55 9.04 -5.97 -10.03
C VAL A 55 8.65 -6.59 -11.38
N LEU A 56 8.58 -7.90 -11.49
CA LEU A 56 8.13 -8.55 -12.73
C LEU A 56 6.68 -8.21 -13.09
N SER A 57 5.83 -7.97 -12.09
CA SER A 57 4.44 -7.55 -12.28
C SER A 57 4.27 -6.16 -12.91
N LEU A 58 5.38 -5.39 -13.11
CA LEU A 58 5.38 -4.18 -13.93
C LEU A 58 4.76 -4.41 -15.31
N ALA A 59 4.89 -5.61 -15.85
CA ALA A 59 4.30 -5.98 -17.15
C ALA A 59 2.76 -5.92 -17.18
N GLU A 60 2.08 -5.98 -16.03
CA GLU A 60 0.62 -5.87 -15.92
C GLU A 60 0.12 -4.44 -15.78
N LEU A 61 1.01 -3.50 -15.42
CA LEU A 61 0.63 -2.15 -15.03
C LEU A 61 -0.26 -1.44 -16.04
N GLY A 62 -1.42 -1.04 -15.58
CA GLY A 62 -2.34 -0.21 -16.34
C GLY A 62 -3.28 -0.93 -17.28
N PHE A 63 -3.01 -2.19 -17.68
CA PHE A 63 -3.91 -2.89 -18.61
C PHE A 63 -5.32 -3.07 -18.01
N GLY A 64 -5.41 -3.50 -16.75
CA GLY A 64 -6.70 -3.72 -16.09
C GLY A 64 -7.57 -2.46 -16.07
N SER A 65 -7.04 -1.36 -15.55
CA SER A 65 -7.76 -0.10 -15.43
C SER A 65 -8.07 0.54 -16.79
N ALA A 66 -7.15 0.50 -17.75
CA ALA A 66 -7.35 1.03 -19.09
C ALA A 66 -8.46 0.28 -19.84
N VAL A 67 -8.44 -1.05 -19.83
CA VAL A 67 -9.46 -1.85 -20.53
C VAL A 67 -10.83 -1.68 -19.88
N VAL A 68 -10.92 -1.70 -18.55
CA VAL A 68 -12.19 -1.52 -17.84
C VAL A 68 -12.78 -0.13 -18.10
N SER A 69 -11.96 0.93 -18.17
CA SER A 69 -12.45 2.29 -18.48
C SER A 69 -13.15 2.38 -19.84
N HIS A 70 -12.61 1.70 -20.86
CA HIS A 70 -13.25 1.61 -22.17
C HIS A 70 -14.54 0.76 -22.12
N MET A 71 -14.57 -0.30 -21.31
CA MET A 71 -15.74 -1.17 -21.15
C MET A 71 -16.94 -0.46 -20.50
N TYR A 72 -16.75 0.54 -19.63
CA TYR A 72 -17.85 1.31 -19.03
C TYR A 72 -18.77 1.94 -20.08
N LYS A 73 -18.18 2.53 -21.14
CA LYS A 73 -18.96 3.14 -22.21
C LYS A 73 -19.80 2.10 -22.95
N LEU A 74 -19.25 0.91 -23.17
CA LEU A 74 -19.92 -0.17 -23.92
C LEU A 74 -21.08 -0.76 -23.13
N VAL A 75 -20.98 -0.83 -21.81
CA VAL A 75 -22.09 -1.20 -20.92
C VAL A 75 -23.21 -0.16 -20.99
N ALA A 76 -22.86 1.14 -21.04
CA ALA A 76 -23.85 2.23 -21.14
C ALA A 76 -24.57 2.26 -22.49
N THR A 77 -23.91 1.81 -23.57
CA THR A 77 -24.49 1.76 -24.93
C THR A 77 -25.06 0.39 -25.33
N ASP A 78 -24.99 -0.59 -24.42
CA ASP A 78 -25.42 -2.00 -24.62
C ASP A 78 -24.76 -2.71 -25.82
N ASP A 79 -23.52 -2.30 -26.16
CA ASP A 79 -22.73 -2.89 -27.25
C ASP A 79 -21.99 -4.13 -26.77
N ASN A 80 -22.72 -5.22 -26.62
CA ASN A 80 -22.18 -6.50 -26.17
C ASN A 80 -21.18 -7.11 -27.15
N LYS A 81 -21.28 -6.81 -28.45
CA LYS A 81 -20.34 -7.34 -29.47
C LYS A 81 -18.97 -6.76 -29.30
N LEU A 82 -18.89 -5.44 -29.18
CA LEU A 82 -17.62 -4.74 -28.98
C LEU A 82 -17.06 -5.05 -27.58
N PHE A 83 -17.92 -5.15 -26.56
CA PHE A 83 -17.52 -5.58 -25.22
C PHE A 83 -16.82 -6.95 -25.23
N CYS A 84 -17.40 -7.93 -25.92
CA CYS A 84 -16.80 -9.26 -26.08
C CYS A 84 -15.45 -9.22 -26.79
N ALA A 85 -15.28 -8.32 -27.78
CA ALA A 85 -13.99 -8.12 -28.49
C ALA A 85 -12.93 -7.51 -27.56
N TYR A 86 -13.27 -6.51 -26.71
CA TYR A 86 -12.40 -5.99 -25.67
C TYR A 86 -12.01 -7.08 -24.68
N LEU A 87 -12.94 -7.90 -24.24
CA LEU A 87 -12.66 -9.00 -23.31
C LEU A 87 -11.71 -10.05 -23.91
N ARG A 88 -11.87 -10.37 -25.20
CA ARG A 88 -10.94 -11.28 -25.91
C ARG A 88 -9.54 -10.68 -26.01
N PHE A 89 -9.45 -9.40 -26.36
CA PHE A 89 -8.18 -8.69 -26.42
C PHE A 89 -7.49 -8.69 -25.05
N TYR A 90 -8.22 -8.39 -23.98
CA TYR A 90 -7.72 -8.40 -22.62
C TYR A 90 -7.26 -9.80 -22.16
N ARG A 91 -7.99 -10.85 -22.49
CA ARG A 91 -7.54 -12.24 -22.28
C ARG A 91 -6.21 -12.53 -22.97
N GLY A 92 -6.02 -12.03 -24.18
CA GLY A 92 -4.77 -12.18 -24.91
C GLY A 92 -3.60 -11.49 -24.21
N ILE A 93 -3.80 -10.27 -23.75
CA ILE A 93 -2.81 -9.51 -22.96
C ILE A 93 -2.47 -10.25 -21.67
N TYR A 94 -3.47 -10.70 -20.92
CA TYR A 94 -3.25 -11.44 -19.66
C TYR A 94 -2.38 -12.67 -19.86
N ARG A 95 -2.66 -13.45 -20.91
CA ARG A 95 -1.83 -14.62 -21.24
C ARG A 95 -0.40 -14.24 -21.61
N PHE A 96 -0.23 -13.17 -22.39
CA PHE A 96 1.11 -12.68 -22.75
C PHE A 96 1.88 -12.21 -21.52
N VAL A 97 1.25 -11.41 -20.65
CA VAL A 97 1.85 -10.94 -19.39
C VAL A 97 2.19 -12.11 -18.47
N GLY A 98 1.28 -13.09 -18.31
CA GLY A 98 1.53 -14.29 -17.52
C GLY A 98 2.72 -15.11 -18.03
N LEU A 99 2.83 -15.29 -19.36
CA LEU A 99 3.98 -15.94 -19.99
C LEU A 99 5.27 -15.14 -19.79
N PHE A 100 5.21 -13.83 -19.95
CA PHE A 100 6.36 -12.95 -19.73
C PHE A 100 6.88 -13.06 -18.29
N ILE A 101 5.99 -12.93 -17.29
CA ILE A 101 6.35 -13.05 -15.86
C ILE A 101 6.96 -14.44 -15.60
N PHE A 102 6.35 -15.49 -16.13
CA PHE A 102 6.81 -16.86 -15.93
C PHE A 102 8.20 -17.08 -16.51
N PHE A 103 8.41 -16.74 -17.78
CA PHE A 103 9.72 -16.94 -18.42
C PHE A 103 10.79 -15.99 -17.89
N ALA A 104 10.48 -14.71 -17.65
CA ALA A 104 11.41 -13.78 -17.04
C ALA A 104 11.79 -14.21 -15.63
N GLY A 105 10.82 -14.73 -14.84
CA GLY A 105 11.08 -15.31 -13.55
C GLY A 105 11.96 -16.55 -13.60
N LEU A 106 11.77 -17.45 -14.58
CA LEU A 106 12.66 -18.61 -14.78
C LEU A 106 14.10 -18.16 -15.14
N CYS A 107 14.26 -17.12 -15.96
CA CYS A 107 15.59 -16.57 -16.27
C CYS A 107 16.31 -15.98 -15.04
N LEU A 108 15.58 -15.52 -14.01
CA LEU A 108 16.16 -15.04 -12.76
C LEU A 108 16.58 -16.18 -11.80
N MET A 109 16.09 -17.38 -12.02
CA MET A 109 16.31 -18.54 -11.13
C MET A 109 17.79 -18.82 -10.85
N PRO A 110 18.70 -18.83 -11.83
CA PRO A 110 20.13 -19.04 -11.59
C PRO A 110 20.79 -17.97 -10.69
N PHE A 111 20.25 -16.77 -10.68
CA PHE A 111 20.81 -15.62 -9.96
C PHE A 111 20.29 -15.49 -8.52
N LEU A 112 19.32 -16.30 -8.11
CA LEU A 112 18.68 -16.19 -6.78
C LEU A 112 19.68 -16.27 -5.63
N ARG A 113 20.68 -17.14 -5.74
CA ARG A 113 21.70 -17.31 -4.68
C ARG A 113 22.53 -16.04 -4.48
N GLN A 114 22.76 -15.28 -5.54
CA GLN A 114 23.51 -14.01 -5.48
C GLN A 114 22.69 -12.88 -4.84
N LEU A 115 21.37 -12.98 -4.86
CA LEU A 115 20.46 -12.00 -4.26
C LEU A 115 20.23 -12.25 -2.75
N ILE A 116 20.81 -13.32 -2.16
CA ILE A 116 20.60 -13.69 -0.77
C ILE A 116 21.91 -13.65 -0.03
N HIS A 117 22.02 -12.73 0.91
CA HIS A 117 23.13 -12.68 1.88
C HIS A 117 22.77 -13.48 3.13
N GLY A 118 23.68 -14.35 3.59
CA GLY A 118 23.48 -15.18 4.79
C GLY A 118 22.93 -16.59 4.53
N THR A 119 22.37 -17.20 5.58
CA THR A 119 21.89 -18.57 5.59
C THR A 119 20.46 -18.69 5.08
N ILE A 120 20.20 -19.77 4.36
CA ILE A 120 18.86 -20.20 3.97
C ILE A 120 18.48 -21.35 4.91
N PRO A 121 17.22 -21.42 5.38
CA PRO A 121 16.78 -22.55 6.20
C PRO A 121 17.15 -23.89 5.54
N PRO A 122 17.79 -24.84 6.25
CA PRO A 122 18.31 -26.07 5.65
C PRO A 122 17.23 -26.98 5.06
N GLU A 123 15.99 -26.85 5.55
CA GLU A 123 14.84 -27.62 5.08
C GLU A 123 14.25 -27.08 3.77
N VAL A 124 14.74 -25.93 3.29
CA VAL A 124 14.19 -25.22 2.13
C VAL A 124 15.06 -25.40 0.91
N ASN A 125 14.48 -25.96 -0.14
CA ASN A 125 15.08 -25.85 -1.46
C ASN A 125 14.68 -24.50 -2.08
N LEU A 126 15.64 -23.57 -2.16
CA LEU A 126 15.45 -22.21 -2.64
C LEU A 126 14.74 -22.15 -4.00
N TYR A 127 15.15 -23.00 -4.93
CA TYR A 127 14.65 -23.02 -6.30
C TYR A 127 13.21 -23.52 -6.37
N VAL A 128 12.87 -24.55 -5.59
CA VAL A 128 11.51 -25.09 -5.51
C VAL A 128 10.56 -24.05 -4.90
N VAL A 129 10.97 -23.41 -3.80
CA VAL A 129 10.15 -22.37 -3.17
C VAL A 129 9.94 -21.18 -4.11
N TYR A 130 11.01 -20.69 -4.75
CA TYR A 130 10.89 -19.63 -5.74
C TYR A 130 9.97 -20.01 -6.90
N PHE A 131 10.09 -21.24 -7.41
CA PHE A 131 9.22 -21.75 -8.47
C PHE A 131 7.74 -21.76 -8.06
N LEU A 132 7.43 -22.15 -6.82
CA LEU A 132 6.07 -22.10 -6.30
C LEU A 132 5.54 -20.66 -6.20
N PHE A 133 6.37 -19.71 -5.79
CA PHE A 133 6.01 -18.28 -5.82
C PHE A 133 5.78 -17.78 -7.24
N LEU A 134 6.64 -18.15 -8.17
CA LEU A 134 6.53 -17.79 -9.59
C LEU A 134 5.26 -18.38 -10.20
N LEU A 135 4.96 -19.65 -9.87
CA LEU A 135 3.72 -20.32 -10.28
C LEU A 135 2.50 -19.56 -9.74
N ASN A 136 2.48 -19.22 -8.45
CA ASN A 136 1.39 -18.47 -7.85
C ASN A 136 1.19 -17.09 -8.50
N SER A 137 2.28 -16.38 -8.79
CA SER A 137 2.23 -15.08 -9.45
C SER A 137 1.70 -15.16 -10.89
N SER A 138 2.02 -16.25 -11.60
CA SER A 138 1.66 -16.40 -13.01
C SER A 138 0.30 -17.07 -13.22
N ILE A 139 -0.11 -17.96 -12.31
CA ILE A 139 -1.29 -18.82 -12.47
C ILE A 139 -2.58 -18.01 -12.60
N GLY A 140 -2.70 -16.88 -11.89
CA GLY A 140 -3.85 -15.99 -11.97
C GLY A 140 -4.09 -15.46 -13.38
N PHE A 141 -3.02 -15.19 -14.14
CA PHE A 141 -3.12 -14.71 -15.52
C PHE A 141 -3.62 -15.76 -16.51
N PHE A 142 -3.39 -17.04 -16.22
CA PHE A 142 -3.89 -18.14 -17.05
C PHE A 142 -5.30 -18.57 -16.67
N PHE A 143 -5.65 -18.51 -15.36
CA PHE A 143 -6.92 -18.99 -14.79
C PHE A 143 -7.94 -17.86 -14.61
N PHE A 144 -8.51 -17.35 -15.72
CA PHE A 144 -9.71 -16.54 -15.76
C PHE A 144 -9.72 -15.19 -15.03
N ALA A 145 -8.60 -14.71 -14.46
CA ALA A 145 -8.56 -13.43 -13.74
C ALA A 145 -9.07 -12.24 -14.58
N TYR A 146 -8.88 -12.26 -15.92
CA TYR A 146 -9.40 -11.27 -16.84
C TYR A 146 -10.94 -11.10 -16.76
N ARG A 147 -11.68 -12.10 -16.29
CA ARG A 147 -13.13 -12.04 -16.18
C ARG A 147 -13.62 -11.13 -15.05
N GLY A 148 -12.80 -10.85 -14.07
CA GLY A 148 -13.08 -9.85 -13.04
C GLY A 148 -13.43 -8.47 -13.64
N SER A 149 -12.85 -8.14 -14.81
CA SER A 149 -13.16 -6.90 -15.52
C SER A 149 -14.63 -6.75 -15.88
N ILE A 150 -15.34 -7.86 -16.12
CA ILE A 150 -16.80 -7.85 -16.40
C ILE A 150 -17.54 -7.30 -15.18
N LEU A 151 -17.24 -7.82 -13.97
CA LEU A 151 -17.90 -7.39 -12.74
C LEU A 151 -17.59 -5.92 -12.40
N HIS A 152 -16.37 -5.48 -12.68
CA HIS A 152 -16.01 -4.07 -12.54
C HIS A 152 -16.75 -3.19 -13.55
N ALA A 153 -16.79 -3.56 -14.83
CA ALA A 153 -17.45 -2.80 -15.88
C ALA A 153 -18.96 -2.64 -15.64
N TYR A 154 -19.61 -3.66 -15.08
CA TYR A 154 -21.03 -3.62 -14.70
C TYR A 154 -21.29 -3.06 -13.30
N HIS A 155 -20.29 -2.43 -12.65
CA HIS A 155 -20.39 -1.86 -11.29
C HIS A 155 -20.80 -2.88 -10.20
N THR A 156 -20.58 -4.16 -10.42
CA THR A 156 -20.87 -5.25 -9.49
C THR A 156 -19.61 -5.78 -8.81
N GLY A 157 -18.59 -4.95 -8.66
CA GLY A 157 -17.29 -5.28 -8.03
C GLY A 157 -17.42 -5.81 -6.60
N TYR A 158 -18.50 -5.49 -5.88
CA TYR A 158 -18.78 -6.05 -4.55
C TYR A 158 -18.80 -7.58 -4.54
N ILE A 159 -19.16 -8.23 -5.67
CA ILE A 159 -19.13 -9.69 -5.79
C ILE A 159 -17.70 -10.21 -5.66
N ILE A 160 -16.73 -9.57 -6.37
CA ILE A 160 -15.31 -9.91 -6.23
C ILE A 160 -14.86 -9.71 -4.79
N THR A 161 -15.23 -8.57 -4.20
CA THR A 161 -14.84 -8.24 -2.83
C THR A 161 -15.34 -9.30 -1.82
N TYR A 162 -16.58 -9.78 -1.94
CA TYR A 162 -17.08 -10.86 -1.09
C TYR A 162 -16.39 -12.20 -1.36
N ILE A 163 -16.14 -12.55 -2.63
CA ILE A 163 -15.38 -13.77 -2.98
C ILE A 163 -13.99 -13.72 -2.33
N THR A 164 -13.25 -12.62 -2.49
CA THR A 164 -11.93 -12.42 -1.90
C THR A 164 -11.97 -12.46 -0.38
N LEU A 165 -12.98 -11.85 0.26
CA LEU A 165 -13.16 -11.87 1.71
C LEU A 165 -13.33 -13.30 2.23
N VAL A 166 -14.28 -14.03 1.67
CA VAL A 166 -14.56 -15.41 2.08
C VAL A 166 -13.34 -16.31 1.81
N SER A 167 -12.71 -16.18 0.63
CA SER A 167 -11.51 -16.93 0.28
C SER A 167 -10.36 -16.65 1.23
N SER A 168 -10.18 -15.38 1.68
CA SER A 168 -9.15 -15.00 2.65
C SER A 168 -9.40 -15.62 4.02
N ILE A 169 -10.65 -15.65 4.48
CA ILE A 169 -11.01 -16.28 5.77
C ILE A 169 -10.76 -17.79 5.71
N VAL A 170 -11.24 -18.46 4.65
CA VAL A 170 -11.06 -19.91 4.47
C VAL A 170 -9.57 -20.25 4.37
N GLU A 171 -8.80 -19.53 3.53
CA GLU A 171 -7.36 -19.69 3.44
C GLU A 171 -6.69 -19.57 4.81
N PHE A 172 -7.02 -18.54 5.57
CA PHE A 172 -6.43 -18.29 6.88
C PHE A 172 -6.70 -19.47 7.85
N LEU A 173 -7.93 -19.96 7.90
CA LEU A 173 -8.28 -21.11 8.75
C LEU A 173 -7.53 -22.38 8.34
N VAL A 174 -7.49 -22.67 7.05
CA VAL A 174 -6.75 -23.83 6.51
C VAL A 174 -5.26 -23.70 6.79
N LEU A 175 -4.68 -22.51 6.62
CA LEU A 175 -3.28 -22.22 6.94
C LEU A 175 -2.97 -22.44 8.43
N CYS A 176 -3.84 -21.99 9.34
CA CYS A 176 -3.64 -22.19 10.77
C CYS A 176 -3.56 -23.67 11.11
N VAL A 177 -4.50 -24.48 10.59
CA VAL A 177 -4.53 -25.92 10.82
C VAL A 177 -3.30 -26.61 10.20
N ALA A 178 -3.01 -26.31 8.93
CA ALA A 178 -1.90 -26.91 8.21
C ALA A 178 -0.54 -26.60 8.85
N LEU A 179 -0.29 -25.36 9.20
CA LEU A 179 0.97 -24.96 9.84
C LEU A 179 1.10 -25.53 11.25
N TYR A 180 0.01 -25.61 12.03
CA TYR A 180 0.04 -26.21 13.35
C TYR A 180 0.36 -27.70 13.31
N LEU A 181 -0.20 -28.44 12.32
CA LEU A 181 0.00 -29.89 12.19
C LEU A 181 1.34 -30.26 11.54
N THR A 182 1.80 -29.49 10.55
CA THR A 182 2.92 -29.90 9.69
C THR A 182 4.21 -29.16 9.92
N HIS A 183 4.15 -27.93 10.46
CA HIS A 183 5.29 -27.01 10.59
C HIS A 183 6.09 -26.82 9.27
N ASN A 184 5.45 -27.03 8.13
CA ASN A 184 6.11 -27.13 6.83
C ASN A 184 5.73 -25.99 5.91
N TYR A 185 6.74 -25.28 5.39
CA TYR A 185 6.60 -24.14 4.54
C TYR A 185 5.99 -24.45 3.16
N TYR A 186 6.21 -25.63 2.63
CA TYR A 186 5.66 -26.00 1.32
C TYR A 186 4.13 -26.09 1.34
N TYR A 187 3.53 -26.61 2.43
CA TYR A 187 2.07 -26.64 2.58
C TYR A 187 1.49 -25.21 2.61
N TYR A 188 2.19 -24.26 3.28
CA TYR A 188 1.78 -22.86 3.22
C TYR A 188 1.69 -22.36 1.78
N LEU A 189 2.71 -22.60 0.95
CA LEU A 189 2.74 -22.15 -0.45
C LEU A 189 1.66 -22.82 -1.30
N ILE A 190 1.45 -24.14 -1.13
CA ILE A 190 0.42 -24.88 -1.85
C ILE A 190 -0.98 -24.33 -1.53
N ILE A 191 -1.27 -24.00 -0.26
CA ILE A 191 -2.55 -23.44 0.15
C ILE A 191 -2.76 -22.06 -0.50
N VAL A 192 -1.74 -21.21 -0.53
CA VAL A 192 -1.79 -19.89 -1.17
C VAL A 192 -2.07 -20.02 -2.68
N ILE A 193 -1.40 -20.95 -3.36
CA ILE A 193 -1.64 -21.24 -4.79
C ILE A 193 -3.07 -21.76 -5.00
N SER A 194 -3.52 -22.70 -4.17
CA SER A 194 -4.87 -23.26 -4.24
C SER A 194 -5.94 -22.19 -4.09
N ARG A 195 -5.75 -21.24 -3.16
CA ARG A 195 -6.63 -20.08 -3.03
C ARG A 195 -6.73 -19.28 -4.33
N THR A 196 -5.59 -18.95 -4.94
CA THR A 196 -5.57 -18.17 -6.20
C THR A 196 -6.37 -18.87 -7.30
N ILE A 197 -6.25 -20.19 -7.42
CA ILE A 197 -7.00 -20.99 -8.40
C ILE A 197 -8.50 -20.97 -8.07
N VAL A 198 -8.87 -21.29 -6.83
CA VAL A 198 -10.27 -21.38 -6.38
C VAL A 198 -10.96 -20.03 -6.53
N GLU A 199 -10.33 -18.92 -6.10
CA GLU A 199 -10.87 -17.57 -6.22
C GLU A 199 -11.19 -17.21 -7.69
N ASN A 200 -10.24 -17.45 -8.60
CA ASN A 200 -10.44 -17.21 -10.03
C ASN A 200 -11.53 -18.11 -10.65
N LEU A 201 -11.64 -19.37 -10.21
CA LEU A 201 -12.72 -20.26 -10.63
C LEU A 201 -14.08 -19.77 -10.15
N ILE A 202 -14.19 -19.32 -8.90
CA ILE A 202 -15.46 -18.77 -8.38
C ILE A 202 -15.84 -17.51 -9.15
N ILE A 203 -14.89 -16.60 -9.44
CA ILE A 203 -15.12 -15.42 -10.28
C ILE A 203 -15.60 -15.83 -11.69
N TYR A 204 -14.96 -16.86 -12.27
CA TYR A 204 -15.39 -17.40 -13.57
C TYR A 204 -16.84 -17.90 -13.53
N VAL A 205 -17.19 -18.72 -12.54
CA VAL A 205 -18.55 -19.23 -12.38
C VAL A 205 -19.55 -18.09 -12.13
N ALA A 206 -19.23 -17.17 -11.24
CA ALA A 206 -20.08 -16.01 -10.97
C ALA A 206 -20.34 -15.19 -12.25
N THR A 207 -19.29 -14.90 -13.03
CA THR A 207 -19.48 -14.16 -14.29
C THR A 207 -20.26 -14.94 -15.34
N ARG A 208 -20.23 -16.26 -15.33
CA ARG A 208 -21.06 -17.08 -16.22
C ARG A 208 -22.53 -17.10 -15.82
N ILE A 209 -22.81 -17.05 -14.53
CA ILE A 209 -24.18 -17.03 -14.00
C ILE A 209 -24.83 -15.66 -14.21
N TYR A 210 -24.10 -14.58 -13.88
CA TYR A 210 -24.67 -13.22 -13.95
C TYR A 210 -24.68 -12.61 -15.36
N TYR A 211 -23.71 -12.99 -16.23
CA TYR A 211 -23.50 -12.44 -17.58
C TYR A 211 -23.17 -13.55 -18.58
N PRO A 212 -24.13 -14.48 -18.84
CA PRO A 212 -23.91 -15.65 -19.70
C PRO A 212 -23.62 -15.27 -21.16
N GLU A 213 -24.18 -14.16 -21.63
CA GLU A 213 -23.98 -13.64 -22.97
C GLU A 213 -22.60 -13.04 -23.24
N ILE A 214 -21.86 -12.66 -22.16
CA ILE A 214 -20.55 -12.06 -22.28
C ILE A 214 -19.48 -13.12 -22.41
N VAL A 215 -19.01 -13.32 -23.64
CA VAL A 215 -17.98 -14.31 -23.99
C VAL A 215 -16.81 -13.61 -24.69
N ALA A 216 -15.57 -14.01 -24.36
CA ALA A 216 -14.37 -13.46 -24.98
C ALA A 216 -14.23 -13.90 -26.45
N GLN A 217 -14.91 -13.22 -27.39
CA GLN A 217 -14.97 -13.50 -28.83
C GLN A 217 -14.93 -12.20 -29.66
N GLY A 218 -14.80 -12.32 -30.97
CA GLY A 218 -14.70 -11.16 -31.86
C GLY A 218 -13.26 -10.63 -31.98
N THR A 219 -13.06 -9.58 -32.74
CA THR A 219 -11.78 -8.89 -32.96
C THR A 219 -11.93 -7.41 -32.64
N LEU A 220 -11.01 -6.87 -31.85
CA LEU A 220 -11.00 -5.45 -31.51
C LEU A 220 -10.50 -4.63 -32.73
N PRO A 221 -11.22 -3.56 -33.13
CA PRO A 221 -10.78 -2.67 -34.20
C PRO A 221 -9.37 -2.11 -33.95
N LYS A 222 -8.60 -1.88 -35.02
CA LYS A 222 -7.21 -1.42 -34.92
C LYS A 222 -7.09 -0.07 -34.18
N GLU A 223 -8.06 0.82 -34.36
CA GLU A 223 -8.07 2.13 -33.71
C GLU A 223 -8.28 2.02 -32.20
N ASP A 224 -9.26 1.21 -31.75
CA ASP A 224 -9.50 0.98 -30.34
C ASP A 224 -8.31 0.30 -29.66
N ARG A 225 -7.68 -0.65 -30.37
CA ARG A 225 -6.44 -1.29 -29.90
C ARG A 225 -5.32 -0.27 -29.67
N LYS A 226 -5.13 0.69 -30.61
CA LYS A 226 -4.12 1.75 -30.47
C LYS A 226 -4.44 2.66 -29.27
N ARG A 227 -5.72 3.01 -29.07
CA ARG A 227 -6.16 3.83 -27.91
C ARG A 227 -5.85 3.12 -26.59
N VAL A 228 -6.26 1.87 -26.45
CA VAL A 228 -5.97 1.08 -25.24
C VAL A 228 -4.46 1.03 -24.95
N ILE A 229 -3.64 0.73 -25.95
CA ILE A 229 -2.16 0.64 -25.78
C ILE A 229 -1.58 2.00 -25.36
N LYS A 230 -2.07 3.11 -25.92
CA LYS A 230 -1.64 4.46 -25.55
C LYS A 230 -2.00 4.78 -24.09
N ASP A 231 -3.22 4.46 -23.67
CA ASP A 231 -3.67 4.71 -22.30
C ASP A 231 -2.93 3.83 -21.29
N VAL A 232 -2.70 2.56 -21.64
CA VAL A 232 -1.86 1.65 -20.84
C VAL A 232 -0.45 2.22 -20.65
N THR A 233 0.19 2.69 -21.71
CA THR A 233 1.55 3.25 -21.63
C THR A 233 1.59 4.46 -20.70
N ALA A 234 0.57 5.34 -20.77
CA ALA A 234 0.47 6.49 -19.86
C ALA A 234 0.31 6.06 -18.38
N ILE A 235 -0.56 5.08 -18.12
CA ILE A 235 -0.78 4.56 -16.75
C ILE A 235 0.48 3.84 -16.24
N CYS A 236 1.16 3.07 -17.09
CA CYS A 236 2.41 2.39 -16.75
C CYS A 236 3.48 3.37 -16.27
N MET A 237 3.69 4.47 -17.00
CA MET A 237 4.69 5.47 -16.63
C MET A 237 4.47 6.05 -15.23
N HIS A 238 3.20 6.28 -14.84
CA HIS A 238 2.89 6.74 -13.49
C HIS A 238 3.12 5.68 -12.41
N LYS A 239 2.84 4.41 -12.71
CA LYS A 239 2.92 3.32 -11.73
C LYS A 239 4.32 2.76 -11.54
N ILE A 240 5.20 2.86 -12.53
CA ILE A 240 6.58 2.34 -12.46
C ILE A 240 7.33 2.87 -11.24
N GLY A 241 7.24 4.18 -11.00
CA GLY A 241 7.89 4.81 -9.85
C GLY A 241 7.48 4.16 -8.52
N GLY A 242 6.17 4.04 -8.26
CA GLY A 242 5.66 3.47 -7.02
C GLY A 242 6.06 2.01 -6.77
N ILE A 243 6.19 1.22 -7.85
CA ILE A 243 6.62 -0.18 -7.73
C ILE A 243 8.11 -0.29 -7.45
N ILE A 244 8.95 0.48 -8.13
CA ILE A 244 10.38 0.52 -7.85
C ILE A 244 10.60 0.89 -6.37
N ASN A 245 9.95 1.95 -5.88
CA ASN A 245 10.03 2.36 -4.49
C ASN A 245 9.61 1.23 -3.52
N SER A 246 8.52 0.53 -3.82
CA SER A 246 7.97 -0.49 -2.93
C SER A 246 8.84 -1.75 -2.78
N TYR A 247 9.62 -2.09 -3.80
CA TYR A 247 10.31 -3.39 -3.86
C TYR A 247 11.83 -3.28 -3.85
N SER A 248 12.44 -2.13 -4.23
CA SER A 248 13.89 -1.98 -4.29
C SER A 248 14.58 -2.15 -2.94
N ASP A 249 13.99 -1.63 -1.87
CA ASP A 249 14.53 -1.75 -0.51
C ASP A 249 14.77 -3.21 -0.11
N ASN A 250 13.77 -4.09 -0.33
CA ASN A 250 13.89 -5.49 0.04
C ASN A 250 14.97 -6.23 -0.78
N LEU A 251 15.17 -5.84 -2.05
CA LEU A 251 16.25 -6.40 -2.87
C LEU A 251 17.62 -6.00 -2.33
N VAL A 252 17.80 -4.73 -1.99
CA VAL A 252 19.05 -4.23 -1.40
C VAL A 252 19.30 -4.87 -0.04
N ILE A 253 18.29 -4.92 0.84
CA ILE A 253 18.39 -5.55 2.15
C ILE A 253 18.77 -7.03 2.01
N SER A 254 18.15 -7.77 1.09
CA SER A 254 18.49 -9.18 0.86
C SER A 254 19.90 -9.39 0.40
N ALA A 255 20.38 -8.58 -0.54
CA ALA A 255 21.69 -8.72 -1.14
C ALA A 255 22.85 -8.32 -0.21
N PHE A 256 22.62 -7.37 0.71
CA PHE A 256 23.70 -6.79 1.50
C PHE A 256 23.58 -6.98 3.02
N ILE A 257 22.39 -7.25 3.55
CA ILE A 257 22.15 -7.36 4.99
C ILE A 257 21.67 -8.77 5.36
N GLY A 258 20.67 -9.29 4.66
CA GLY A 258 20.16 -10.65 4.83
C GLY A 258 18.65 -10.75 5.02
N LEU A 259 18.15 -12.00 4.98
CA LEU A 259 16.70 -12.30 4.99
C LEU A 259 16.02 -11.91 6.30
N THR A 260 16.68 -12.13 7.45
CA THR A 260 16.11 -11.79 8.75
C THR A 260 15.79 -10.30 8.86
N ALA A 261 16.62 -9.43 8.27
CA ALA A 261 16.40 -7.98 8.26
C ALA A 261 15.15 -7.59 7.46
N ILE A 262 14.84 -8.28 6.34
CA ILE A 262 13.59 -8.09 5.60
C ILE A 262 12.39 -8.45 6.48
N GLY A 263 12.47 -9.60 7.17
CA GLY A 263 11.41 -10.04 8.07
C GLY A 263 11.18 -9.07 9.23
N ALA A 264 12.26 -8.62 9.87
CA ALA A 264 12.26 -7.66 10.95
C ALA A 264 11.63 -6.33 10.50
N LEU A 265 12.20 -5.68 9.48
CA LEU A 265 11.68 -4.42 8.94
C LEU A 265 10.23 -4.55 8.47
N GLY A 266 9.88 -5.66 7.84
CA GLY A 266 8.53 -5.95 7.39
C GLY A 266 7.50 -6.02 8.53
N ASN A 267 7.89 -6.41 9.75
CA ASN A 267 7.03 -6.38 10.93
C ASN A 267 6.74 -4.94 11.36
N TYR A 268 7.77 -4.11 11.48
CA TYR A 268 7.61 -2.68 11.81
C TYR A 268 6.81 -1.94 10.72
N LYS A 269 7.15 -2.12 9.45
CA LYS A 269 6.41 -1.53 8.31
C LYS A 269 4.93 -1.95 8.29
N GLN A 270 4.57 -3.13 8.79
CA GLN A 270 3.16 -3.55 8.86
C GLN A 270 2.35 -2.70 9.83
N ILE A 271 2.94 -2.32 10.97
CA ILE A 271 2.27 -1.46 11.96
C ILE A 271 2.08 -0.04 11.39
N THR A 272 3.15 0.56 10.87
CA THR A 272 3.08 1.90 10.28
C THR A 272 2.10 1.96 9.11
N ARG A 273 2.12 0.97 8.20
CA ARG A 273 1.18 0.88 7.07
C ARG A 273 -0.28 0.71 7.48
N ALA A 274 -0.56 0.04 8.60
CA ALA A 274 -1.94 -0.06 9.11
C ALA A 274 -2.46 1.31 9.50
N VAL A 275 -1.65 2.14 10.16
CA VAL A 275 -2.00 3.51 10.54
C VAL A 275 -2.07 4.42 9.30
N SER A 276 -1.09 4.34 8.39
CA SER A 276 -1.09 5.06 7.10
C SER A 276 -2.35 4.77 6.29
N GLY A 277 -2.79 3.51 6.25
CA GLY A 277 -4.01 3.11 5.52
C GLY A 277 -5.28 3.76 6.06
N LEU A 278 -5.38 4.00 7.38
CA LEU A 278 -6.48 4.75 7.96
C LEU A 278 -6.43 6.23 7.55
N MET A 279 -5.25 6.86 7.59
CA MET A 279 -5.08 8.25 7.18
C MET A 279 -5.40 8.43 5.69
N TYR A 280 -4.88 7.54 4.84
CA TYR A 280 -5.19 7.52 3.41
C TYR A 280 -6.70 7.43 3.13
N SER A 281 -7.42 6.54 3.84
CA SER A 281 -8.86 6.40 3.69
C SER A 281 -9.62 7.67 4.06
N LEU A 282 -9.19 8.36 5.11
CA LEU A 282 -9.76 9.66 5.51
C LEU A 282 -9.53 10.73 4.42
N CYS A 283 -8.30 10.86 3.92
CA CYS A 283 -7.96 11.81 2.85
C CYS A 283 -8.75 11.54 1.58
N HIS A 284 -8.77 10.30 1.10
CA HIS A 284 -9.45 9.95 -0.15
C HIS A 284 -10.99 10.12 -0.08
N SER A 285 -11.60 10.03 1.10
CA SER A 285 -13.03 10.34 1.26
C SER A 285 -13.37 11.80 0.93
N MET A 286 -12.38 12.70 1.05
CA MET A 286 -12.54 14.14 0.78
C MET A 286 -12.28 14.51 -0.69
N THR A 287 -11.61 13.67 -1.48
CA THR A 287 -11.19 13.98 -2.87
C THR A 287 -12.36 14.37 -3.78
N GLY A 288 -13.49 13.65 -3.68
CA GLY A 288 -14.69 13.96 -4.46
C GLY A 288 -15.29 15.35 -4.15
N GLY A 289 -15.25 15.75 -2.87
CA GLY A 289 -15.68 17.09 -2.43
C GLY A 289 -14.78 18.19 -2.99
N PHE A 290 -13.47 17.95 -3.03
CA PHE A 290 -12.51 18.89 -3.65
C PHE A 290 -12.72 19.02 -5.16
N GLY A 291 -12.90 17.89 -5.87
CA GLY A 291 -13.13 17.91 -7.31
C GLY A 291 -14.32 18.77 -7.73
N ASN A 292 -15.41 18.73 -6.94
CA ASN A 292 -16.58 19.57 -7.20
C ASN A 292 -16.28 21.05 -6.95
N LYS A 293 -15.64 21.37 -5.84
CA LYS A 293 -15.35 22.76 -5.41
C LYS A 293 -14.31 23.48 -6.26
N ILE A 294 -13.33 22.76 -6.79
CA ILE A 294 -12.31 23.29 -7.73
C ILE A 294 -12.98 23.96 -8.96
N HIS A 295 -14.16 23.46 -9.38
CA HIS A 295 -14.87 23.96 -10.55
C HIS A 295 -15.97 24.96 -10.22
N THR A 296 -16.41 25.06 -8.96
CA THR A 296 -17.58 25.86 -8.57
C THR A 296 -17.24 27.05 -7.66
N GLU A 297 -16.11 26.99 -6.95
CA GLU A 297 -15.71 28.02 -5.99
C GLU A 297 -14.53 28.87 -6.49
N SER A 298 -14.27 29.97 -5.81
CA SER A 298 -13.10 30.82 -6.08
C SER A 298 -11.80 30.09 -5.70
N ARG A 299 -10.69 30.56 -6.26
CA ARG A 299 -9.36 30.05 -5.93
C ARG A 299 -9.00 30.25 -4.46
N GLU A 300 -9.43 31.35 -3.87
CA GLU A 300 -9.21 31.67 -2.46
C GLU A 300 -10.00 30.72 -1.55
N ASP A 301 -11.29 30.50 -1.84
CA ASP A 301 -12.13 29.57 -1.09
C ASP A 301 -11.63 28.14 -1.18
N THR A 302 -11.15 27.74 -2.36
CA THR A 302 -10.52 26.43 -2.58
C THR A 302 -9.25 26.28 -1.76
N PHE A 303 -8.43 27.35 -1.62
CA PHE A 303 -7.25 27.34 -0.77
C PHE A 303 -7.60 27.25 0.72
N ILE A 304 -8.61 27.98 1.16
CA ILE A 304 -9.10 27.91 2.55
C ILE A 304 -9.56 26.48 2.88
N LEU A 305 -10.27 25.83 1.94
CA LEU A 305 -10.69 24.43 2.11
C LEU A 305 -9.49 23.47 2.19
N LEU A 306 -8.50 23.62 1.30
CA LEU A 306 -7.26 22.84 1.32
C LEU A 306 -6.55 22.99 2.67
N MET A 307 -6.41 24.21 3.16
CA MET A 307 -5.78 24.48 4.44
C MET A 307 -6.58 23.96 5.63
N LYS A 308 -7.92 23.97 5.55
CA LYS A 308 -8.78 23.35 6.57
C LYS A 308 -8.54 21.84 6.63
N ALA A 309 -8.54 21.15 5.49
CA ALA A 309 -8.25 19.73 5.42
C ALA A 309 -6.83 19.41 5.92
N HIS A 310 -5.83 20.17 5.48
CA HIS A 310 -4.44 20.02 5.91
C HIS A 310 -4.29 20.16 7.43
N ARG A 311 -4.93 21.15 8.06
CA ARG A 311 -4.90 21.37 9.51
C ARG A 311 -5.49 20.18 10.29
N ILE A 312 -6.64 19.68 9.85
CA ILE A 312 -7.29 18.49 10.46
C ILE A 312 -6.37 17.29 10.36
N LEU A 313 -5.81 17.02 9.16
CA LEU A 313 -4.92 15.90 8.92
C LEU A 313 -3.64 16.00 9.75
N MET A 314 -3.00 17.18 9.80
CA MET A 314 -1.79 17.37 10.60
C MET A 314 -2.01 17.13 12.08
N CYS A 315 -3.15 17.55 12.64
CA CYS A 315 -3.49 17.24 14.03
C CYS A 315 -3.54 15.72 14.28
N LEU A 316 -4.19 14.97 13.41
CA LEU A 316 -4.27 13.50 13.50
C LEU A 316 -2.90 12.83 13.26
N ILE A 317 -2.12 13.31 12.29
CA ILE A 317 -0.79 12.78 11.96
C ILE A 317 0.17 12.95 13.14
N LEU A 318 0.20 14.12 13.78
CA LEU A 318 1.03 14.37 14.95
C LEU A 318 0.67 13.44 16.11
N TRP A 319 -0.62 13.25 16.34
CA TRP A 319 -1.11 12.34 17.35
C TRP A 319 -0.69 10.89 17.06
N CYS A 320 -0.91 10.40 15.83
CA CYS A 320 -0.52 9.06 15.42
C CYS A 320 1.00 8.85 15.46
N ALA A 321 1.80 9.84 15.02
CA ALA A 321 3.26 9.77 15.05
C ALA A 321 3.79 9.63 16.49
N ALA A 322 3.24 10.42 17.43
CA ALA A 322 3.61 10.35 18.84
C ALA A 322 3.26 8.98 19.46
N MET A 323 2.08 8.44 19.13
CA MET A 323 1.65 7.11 19.56
C MET A 323 2.53 6.01 18.97
N LEU A 324 2.83 6.09 17.67
CA LEU A 324 3.71 5.13 17.00
C LEU A 324 5.10 5.13 17.64
N LEU A 325 5.74 6.30 17.82
CA LEU A 325 7.07 6.38 18.41
C LEU A 325 7.13 5.80 19.81
N SER A 326 6.11 6.07 20.61
CA SER A 326 6.05 5.64 22.01
C SER A 326 5.76 4.14 22.17
N LEU A 327 4.96 3.56 21.27
CA LEU A 327 4.39 2.22 21.47
C LEU A 327 4.95 1.15 20.54
N ILE A 328 5.56 1.49 19.39
CA ILE A 328 5.98 0.51 18.40
C ILE A 328 7.01 -0.48 18.97
N GLN A 329 8.02 0.01 19.69
CA GLN A 329 9.04 -0.85 20.29
C GLN A 329 8.51 -1.70 21.45
N PRO A 330 7.76 -1.15 22.43
CA PRO A 330 7.08 -1.96 23.45
C PRO A 330 6.14 -3.01 22.87
N PHE A 331 5.38 -2.68 21.82
CA PHE A 331 4.52 -3.62 21.11
C PHE A 331 5.33 -4.74 20.45
N MET A 332 6.42 -4.39 19.74
CA MET A 332 7.27 -5.37 19.07
C MET A 332 7.87 -6.38 20.06
N VAL A 333 8.33 -5.92 21.22
CA VAL A 333 8.81 -6.81 22.27
C VAL A 333 7.75 -7.83 22.72
N LEU A 334 6.50 -7.41 22.84
CA LEU A 334 5.39 -8.31 23.20
C LEU A 334 4.99 -9.24 22.05
N TRP A 335 4.98 -8.74 20.82
CA TRP A 335 4.50 -9.47 19.66
C TRP A 335 5.47 -10.56 19.20
N ILE A 336 6.77 -10.24 19.18
CA ILE A 336 7.81 -11.15 18.67
C ILE A 336 8.10 -12.29 19.67
N ARG A 337 7.78 -12.12 20.94
CA ARG A 337 8.06 -13.10 22.02
C ARG A 337 9.58 -13.44 22.07
N ASN A 338 9.91 -14.73 21.81
CA ASN A 338 11.26 -15.30 21.94
C ASN A 338 12.09 -15.21 20.63
N ARG A 339 11.87 -14.20 19.80
CA ARG A 339 12.58 -13.97 18.53
C ARG A 339 13.35 -12.64 18.54
N PRO A 340 14.35 -12.47 19.40
CA PRO A 340 15.07 -11.19 19.56
C PRO A 340 15.75 -10.71 18.27
N GLU A 341 16.07 -11.61 17.34
CA GLU A 341 16.63 -11.30 16.02
C GLU A 341 15.71 -10.47 15.13
N LEU A 342 14.41 -10.40 15.45
CA LEU A 342 13.43 -9.56 14.75
C LEU A 342 13.24 -8.18 15.39
N LEU A 343 13.92 -7.90 16.50
CA LEU A 343 13.93 -6.58 17.11
C LEU A 343 14.97 -5.70 16.42
N CYS A 344 14.48 -4.63 15.79
CA CYS A 344 15.36 -3.63 15.22
C CYS A 344 15.99 -2.73 16.30
N HIS A 345 17.12 -2.13 15.97
CA HIS A 345 17.77 -1.11 16.77
C HIS A 345 16.83 0.08 16.96
N PHE A 346 17.01 0.84 18.07
CA PHE A 346 16.13 1.97 18.42
C PHE A 346 15.98 3.03 17.30
N LEU A 347 17.02 3.24 16.51
CA LEU A 347 16.98 4.22 15.42
C LEU A 347 16.00 3.82 14.31
N THR A 348 15.83 2.53 14.01
CA THR A 348 14.91 2.02 13.00
C THR A 348 13.45 2.49 13.21
N PRO A 349 12.80 2.29 14.38
CA PRO A 349 11.46 2.80 14.63
C PRO A 349 11.38 4.33 14.58
N VAL A 350 12.40 5.05 15.00
CA VAL A 350 12.46 6.52 14.89
C VAL A 350 12.39 6.95 13.41
N LEU A 351 13.24 6.37 12.57
CA LEU A 351 13.25 6.66 11.13
C LEU A 351 11.93 6.27 10.45
N LEU A 352 11.31 5.16 10.86
CA LEU A 352 10.00 4.76 10.35
C LEU A 352 8.88 5.73 10.74
N VAL A 353 8.94 6.33 11.93
CA VAL A 353 7.98 7.36 12.34
C VAL A 353 8.24 8.67 11.61
N ILE A 354 9.49 9.04 11.35
CA ILE A 354 9.83 10.18 10.50
C ILE A 354 9.27 9.95 9.08
N TRP A 355 9.53 8.78 8.49
CA TRP A 355 8.98 8.43 7.18
C TRP A 355 7.44 8.46 7.17
N PHE A 356 6.77 7.89 8.20
CA PHE A 356 5.32 7.99 8.35
C PHE A 356 4.85 9.46 8.38
N TYR A 357 5.51 10.32 9.15
CA TYR A 357 5.16 11.74 9.24
C TYR A 357 5.29 12.44 7.88
N GLU A 358 6.38 12.21 7.17
CA GLU A 358 6.63 12.80 5.85
C GLU A 358 5.63 12.32 4.81
N GLU A 359 5.41 11.01 4.71
CA GLU A 359 4.44 10.41 3.80
C GLU A 359 3.04 10.99 4.02
N GLN A 360 2.58 11.00 5.27
CA GLN A 360 1.23 11.44 5.59
C GLN A 360 1.07 12.96 5.49
N SER A 361 2.10 13.77 5.80
CA SER A 361 2.02 15.23 5.78
C SER A 361 1.74 15.81 4.39
N ARG A 362 2.11 15.10 3.33
CA ARG A 362 1.88 15.50 1.93
C ARG A 362 0.54 15.01 1.35
N GLU A 363 -0.17 14.10 2.04
CA GLU A 363 -1.44 13.54 1.55
C GLU A 363 -2.49 14.60 1.20
N SER A 364 -2.54 15.73 1.91
CA SER A 364 -3.44 16.84 1.57
C SER A 364 -3.15 17.48 0.21
N LEU A 365 -1.86 17.65 -0.14
CA LEU A 365 -1.46 18.15 -1.46
C LEU A 365 -1.67 17.10 -2.55
N GLN A 366 -1.40 15.83 -2.25
CA GLN A 366 -1.60 14.72 -3.18
C GLN A 366 -3.08 14.56 -3.53
N MET A 367 -3.95 14.57 -2.52
CA MET A 367 -5.40 14.55 -2.69
C MET A 367 -5.87 15.71 -3.58
N PHE A 368 -5.38 16.94 -3.32
CA PHE A 368 -5.72 18.10 -4.12
C PHE A 368 -5.21 17.99 -5.56
N LYS A 369 -3.98 17.52 -5.74
CA LYS A 369 -3.36 17.28 -7.05
C LYS A 369 -4.17 16.28 -7.88
N GLU A 370 -4.64 15.19 -7.26
CA GLU A 370 -5.51 14.20 -7.88
C GLU A 370 -6.86 14.81 -8.29
N ALA A 371 -7.50 15.55 -7.38
CA ALA A 371 -8.78 16.22 -7.65
C ALA A 371 -8.68 17.27 -8.77
N ALA A 372 -7.55 17.98 -8.85
CA ALA A 372 -7.27 18.99 -9.87
C ALA A 372 -6.62 18.45 -11.16
N ALA A 373 -6.39 17.12 -11.24
CA ALA A 373 -5.73 16.43 -12.36
C ALA A 373 -4.36 17.03 -12.75
N ILE A 374 -3.55 17.43 -11.78
CA ILE A 374 -2.22 18.02 -11.98
C ILE A 374 -1.17 16.92 -12.16
N TRP A 375 -1.08 16.34 -13.36
CA TRP A 375 -0.17 15.19 -13.64
C TRP A 375 1.08 15.59 -14.44
N GLN A 376 0.99 16.60 -15.30
CA GLN A 376 2.05 16.91 -16.26
C GLN A 376 3.34 17.44 -15.62
N LYS A 377 3.22 18.25 -14.58
CA LYS A 377 4.39 18.81 -13.87
C LYS A 377 5.04 17.83 -12.93
N ASP A 378 4.37 16.71 -12.63
CA ASP A 378 4.77 15.73 -11.62
C ASP A 378 5.29 14.41 -12.22
N LYS A 379 5.24 14.25 -13.53
CA LYS A 379 5.52 12.97 -14.23
C LYS A 379 6.91 12.40 -14.01
N TRP A 380 7.92 13.23 -13.80
CA TRP A 380 9.31 12.81 -13.60
C TRP A 380 9.69 12.62 -12.13
N LYS A 381 8.89 13.17 -11.21
CA LYS A 381 9.12 13.13 -9.76
C LYS A 381 9.40 11.71 -9.25
N PRO A 382 8.53 10.70 -9.52
CA PRO A 382 8.74 9.37 -8.97
C PRO A 382 10.02 8.71 -9.47
N ILE A 383 10.41 8.95 -10.73
CA ILE A 383 11.62 8.37 -11.31
C ILE A 383 12.86 8.96 -10.64
N ILE A 384 12.92 10.28 -10.49
CA ILE A 384 14.07 10.97 -9.90
C ILE A 384 14.20 10.62 -8.41
N ALA A 385 13.08 10.61 -7.66
CA ALA A 385 13.06 10.23 -6.25
C ALA A 385 13.56 8.78 -6.05
N ASN A 386 13.09 7.85 -6.88
CA ASN A 386 13.49 6.45 -6.77
C ASN A 386 14.94 6.20 -7.21
N CYS A 387 15.44 6.91 -8.21
CA CYS A 387 16.86 6.86 -8.58
C CYS A 387 17.74 7.36 -7.41
N LEU A 388 17.37 8.46 -6.77
CA LEU A 388 18.08 8.96 -5.60
C LEU A 388 18.01 7.96 -4.44
N ASN A 389 16.81 7.46 -4.12
CA ASN A 389 16.62 6.47 -3.07
C ASN A 389 17.50 5.23 -3.29
N LEU A 390 17.47 4.63 -4.47
CA LEU A 390 18.28 3.44 -4.79
C LEU A 390 19.78 3.72 -4.71
N THR A 391 20.24 4.88 -5.20
CA THR A 391 21.65 5.29 -5.13
C THR A 391 22.09 5.43 -3.66
N LEU A 392 21.30 6.11 -2.83
CA LEU A 392 21.58 6.27 -1.41
C LEU A 392 21.50 4.93 -0.66
N ASN A 393 20.53 4.06 -0.99
CA ASN A 393 20.43 2.72 -0.44
C ASN A 393 21.73 1.94 -0.62
N ILE A 394 22.23 1.87 -1.86
CA ILE A 394 23.48 1.17 -2.19
C ILE A 394 24.66 1.84 -1.47
N THR A 395 24.74 3.16 -1.47
CA THR A 395 25.81 3.89 -0.81
C THR A 395 25.84 3.60 0.69
N PHE A 396 24.70 3.67 1.37
CA PHE A 396 24.63 3.46 2.82
C PHE A 396 24.91 2.00 3.22
N VAL A 397 24.43 1.01 2.47
CA VAL A 397 24.75 -0.40 2.80
C VAL A 397 26.21 -0.76 2.56
N LEU A 398 26.92 -0.04 1.69
CA LEU A 398 28.35 -0.22 1.44
C LEU A 398 29.24 0.55 2.43
N THR A 399 28.79 1.70 2.94
CA THR A 399 29.62 2.61 3.75
C THR A 399 29.34 2.54 5.25
N LEU A 400 28.11 2.22 5.65
CA LEU A 400 27.73 2.17 7.06
C LEU A 400 28.16 0.85 7.71
N PRO A 401 28.48 0.88 9.02
CA PRO A 401 28.67 -0.34 9.82
C PRO A 401 27.43 -1.24 9.79
N ASP A 402 27.61 -2.56 9.89
CA ASP A 402 26.52 -3.56 9.77
C ASP A 402 25.32 -3.26 10.65
N LYS A 403 25.55 -2.77 11.86
CA LYS A 403 24.50 -2.37 12.82
C LYS A 403 23.52 -1.31 12.26
N TYR A 404 24.00 -0.42 11.39
CA TYR A 404 23.22 0.73 10.88
C TYR A 404 22.84 0.62 9.41
N LYS A 405 23.22 -0.46 8.72
CA LYS A 405 22.86 -0.65 7.30
C LYS A 405 21.37 -0.61 7.07
N LEU A 406 20.58 -1.27 7.93
CA LEU A 406 19.12 -1.26 7.85
C LEU A 406 18.53 0.15 8.06
N ASP A 407 19.09 0.90 9.00
CA ASP A 407 18.72 2.29 9.25
C ASP A 407 19.06 3.18 8.04
N GLY A 408 20.18 2.91 7.37
CA GLY A 408 20.59 3.58 6.15
C GLY A 408 19.57 3.42 5.01
N VAL A 409 19.01 2.22 4.85
CA VAL A 409 17.96 1.95 3.84
C VAL A 409 16.70 2.77 4.11
N ILE A 410 16.28 2.94 5.35
CA ILE A 410 15.12 3.76 5.68
C ILE A 410 15.46 5.24 5.52
N LEU A 411 16.64 5.65 5.95
CA LEU A 411 17.14 7.02 5.84
C LEU A 411 17.22 7.49 4.38
N SER A 412 17.60 6.61 3.45
CA SER A 412 17.62 6.95 2.02
C SER A 412 16.24 7.29 1.48
N THR A 413 15.19 6.57 1.92
CA THR A 413 13.80 6.87 1.57
C THR A 413 13.39 8.22 2.15
N VAL A 414 13.67 8.48 3.43
CA VAL A 414 13.41 9.77 4.09
C VAL A 414 14.08 10.92 3.34
N ILE A 415 15.35 10.77 2.96
CA ILE A 415 16.07 11.79 2.19
C ILE A 415 15.44 12.03 0.82
N ALA A 416 15.06 10.98 0.10
CA ALA A 416 14.41 11.11 -1.20
C ALA A 416 13.05 11.82 -1.08
N ASP A 417 12.27 11.51 -0.05
CA ASP A 417 10.98 12.14 0.20
C ASP A 417 11.15 13.63 0.57
N VAL A 418 12.03 13.96 1.49
CA VAL A 418 12.27 15.36 1.94
C VAL A 418 12.82 16.24 0.81
N PHE A 419 13.77 15.76 0.04
CA PHE A 419 14.47 16.58 -0.94
C PHE A 419 13.83 16.58 -2.34
N ILE A 420 13.08 15.53 -2.71
CA ILE A 420 12.46 15.41 -4.02
C ILE A 420 10.94 15.41 -3.95
N GLU A 421 10.35 14.44 -3.22
CA GLU A 421 8.90 14.20 -3.25
C GLU A 421 8.12 15.43 -2.73
N ILE A 422 8.43 15.90 -1.53
CA ILE A 422 7.72 17.00 -0.86
C ILE A 422 7.86 18.34 -1.60
N PRO A 423 9.09 18.80 -1.96
CA PRO A 423 9.25 20.07 -2.66
C PRO A 423 8.61 20.06 -4.05
N TRP A 424 8.78 18.96 -4.79
CA TRP A 424 8.25 18.85 -6.14
C TRP A 424 6.71 18.84 -6.17
N GLU A 425 6.09 18.11 -5.26
CA GLU A 425 4.63 18.04 -5.16
C GLU A 425 4.03 19.39 -4.79
N SER A 426 4.64 20.08 -3.82
CA SER A 426 4.30 21.45 -3.46
C SER A 426 4.47 22.39 -4.67
N TYR A 427 5.61 22.33 -5.38
CA TYR A 427 5.84 23.11 -6.59
C TYR A 427 4.77 22.85 -7.65
N ALA A 428 4.43 21.59 -7.91
CA ALA A 428 3.43 21.22 -8.92
C ALA A 428 2.05 21.82 -8.60
N VAL A 429 1.60 21.74 -7.35
CA VAL A 429 0.30 22.26 -6.92
C VAL A 429 0.27 23.79 -6.96
N PHE A 430 1.24 24.46 -6.31
CA PHE A 430 1.22 25.90 -6.16
C PHE A 430 1.49 26.66 -7.47
N THR A 431 2.29 26.12 -8.37
CA THR A 431 2.51 26.74 -9.69
C THR A 431 1.43 26.43 -10.71
N SER A 432 0.62 25.40 -10.50
CA SER A 432 -0.46 25.04 -11.44
C SER A 432 -1.78 25.66 -11.08
N PHE A 433 -2.08 25.79 -9.78
CA PHE A 433 -3.41 26.19 -9.34
C PHE A 433 -3.38 27.41 -8.40
N PHE A 434 -2.51 27.43 -7.40
CA PHE A 434 -2.39 28.53 -6.44
C PHE A 434 -1.26 29.49 -6.84
N GLY A 435 -0.72 30.25 -5.91
CA GLY A 435 0.35 31.21 -6.15
C GLY A 435 1.44 31.14 -5.08
N GLY A 436 2.41 32.07 -5.22
CA GLY A 436 3.54 32.12 -4.29
C GLY A 436 3.18 32.59 -2.87
N LYS A 437 2.07 33.34 -2.71
CA LYS A 437 1.58 33.74 -1.38
C LYS A 437 1.03 32.56 -0.63
N GLU A 438 0.22 31.73 -1.29
CA GLU A 438 -0.38 30.52 -0.76
C GLU A 438 0.69 29.47 -0.45
N ALA A 439 1.70 29.32 -1.33
CA ALA A 439 2.85 28.46 -1.09
C ALA A 439 3.60 28.87 0.18
N ARG A 440 3.89 30.16 0.35
CA ARG A 440 4.58 30.67 1.55
C ARG A 440 3.77 30.43 2.82
N TYR A 441 2.45 30.62 2.77
CA TYR A 441 1.57 30.36 3.90
C TYR A 441 1.56 28.86 4.26
N TYR A 442 1.43 27.98 3.26
CA TYR A 442 1.50 26.53 3.44
C TYR A 442 2.81 26.09 4.11
N TRP A 443 3.96 26.51 3.57
CA TRP A 443 5.26 26.14 4.09
C TRP A 443 5.53 26.68 5.49
N LYS A 444 5.05 27.90 5.81
CA LYS A 444 5.12 28.43 7.17
C LYS A 444 4.35 27.55 8.16
N ARG A 445 3.15 27.10 7.78
CA ARG A 445 2.35 26.20 8.60
C ARG A 445 2.98 24.80 8.69
N GLN A 446 3.44 24.26 7.58
CA GLN A 446 4.10 22.96 7.56
C GLN A 446 5.36 22.92 8.44
N SER A 447 6.20 23.95 8.40
CA SER A 447 7.37 24.05 9.26
C SER A 447 6.99 24.11 10.74
N MET A 448 5.93 24.83 11.09
CA MET A 448 5.40 24.84 12.45
C MET A 448 4.96 23.44 12.89
N TYR A 449 4.22 22.71 12.05
CA TYR A 449 3.79 21.35 12.36
C TYR A 449 4.99 20.39 12.50
N THR A 450 6.04 20.53 11.69
CA THR A 450 7.25 19.74 11.80
C THR A 450 7.96 19.96 13.14
N LEU A 451 8.10 21.21 13.58
CA LEU A 451 8.67 21.53 14.90
C LEU A 451 7.82 20.97 16.04
N LEU A 452 6.49 21.11 15.93
CA LEU A 452 5.55 20.54 16.90
C LEU A 452 5.59 19.00 16.90
N ALA A 453 5.78 18.36 15.74
CA ALA A 453 5.93 16.90 15.67
C ALA A 453 7.14 16.44 16.48
N ILE A 454 8.28 17.11 16.33
CA ILE A 454 9.49 16.80 17.11
C ILE A 454 9.21 16.96 18.60
N LEU A 455 8.59 18.05 19.02
CA LEU A 455 8.27 18.33 20.42
C LEU A 455 7.28 17.26 20.98
N VAL A 456 6.12 17.09 20.31
CA VAL A 456 5.06 16.18 20.77
C VAL A 456 5.56 14.74 20.83
N CYS A 457 6.27 14.28 19.79
CA CYS A 457 6.83 12.93 19.75
C CYS A 457 7.89 12.73 20.87
N SER A 458 8.80 13.68 21.06
CA SER A 458 9.86 13.57 22.06
C SER A 458 9.31 13.55 23.48
N VAL A 459 8.37 14.45 23.80
CA VAL A 459 7.76 14.52 25.14
C VAL A 459 6.91 13.27 25.42
N THR A 460 6.09 12.85 24.46
CA THR A 460 5.24 11.66 24.61
C THR A 460 6.08 10.40 24.76
N TRP A 461 7.11 10.23 23.94
CA TRP A 461 8.04 9.12 24.04
C TRP A 461 8.80 9.13 25.37
N GLY A 462 9.31 10.30 25.80
CA GLY A 462 10.02 10.45 27.05
C GLY A 462 9.16 10.08 28.26
N THR A 463 7.88 10.49 28.31
CA THR A 463 6.94 10.10 29.37
C THR A 463 6.66 8.60 29.37
N ALA A 464 6.46 7.99 28.21
CA ALA A 464 6.27 6.55 28.09
C ALA A 464 7.54 5.75 28.51
N TYR A 465 8.73 6.29 28.21
CA TYR A 465 10.01 5.68 28.60
C TYR A 465 10.22 5.65 30.11
N LEU A 466 9.79 6.70 30.82
CA LEU A 466 9.90 6.80 32.30
C LEU A 466 9.00 5.80 33.04
N ILE A 467 8.05 5.15 32.39
CA ILE A 467 7.18 4.12 32.99
C ILE A 467 7.95 2.78 33.05
N PRO A 468 8.35 2.29 34.25
CA PRO A 468 9.23 1.12 34.36
C PRO A 468 8.50 -0.21 34.20
N VAL A 469 7.17 -0.20 34.12
CA VAL A 469 6.34 -1.41 34.03
C VAL A 469 6.54 -2.10 32.67
N LYS A 470 6.77 -3.43 32.71
CA LYS A 470 6.98 -4.28 31.52
C LYS A 470 5.74 -5.18 31.25
N GLY A 471 5.74 -5.87 30.13
CA GLY A 471 4.67 -6.77 29.75
C GLY A 471 3.40 -6.06 29.28
N PHE A 472 2.27 -6.79 29.24
CA PHE A 472 0.99 -6.26 28.74
C PHE A 472 0.49 -5.07 29.58
N SER A 473 0.55 -5.15 30.91
CA SER A 473 0.16 -4.04 31.79
C SER A 473 0.98 -2.78 31.53
N GLY A 474 2.29 -2.93 31.35
CA GLY A 474 3.18 -1.84 30.99
C GLY A 474 2.86 -1.23 29.63
N PHE A 475 2.53 -2.04 28.64
CA PHE A 475 2.12 -1.57 27.32
C PHE A 475 0.85 -0.72 27.39
N PHE A 476 -0.20 -1.18 28.10
CA PHE A 476 -1.44 -0.41 28.25
C PHE A 476 -1.23 0.89 29.04
N LEU A 477 -0.42 0.85 30.10
CA LEU A 477 -0.12 2.04 30.90
C LEU A 477 0.66 3.09 30.06
N LYS A 478 1.66 2.66 29.30
CA LYS A 478 2.38 3.51 28.34
C LYS A 478 1.43 4.06 27.28
N GLY A 479 0.51 3.25 26.78
CA GLY A 479 -0.52 3.66 25.83
C GLY A 479 -1.42 4.76 26.40
N ALA A 480 -1.98 4.55 27.60
CA ALA A 480 -2.82 5.54 28.26
C ALA A 480 -2.08 6.86 28.51
N ALA A 481 -0.84 6.79 29.01
CA ALA A 481 0.01 7.96 29.22
C ALA A 481 0.31 8.69 27.89
N SER A 482 0.64 7.95 26.82
CA SER A 482 0.91 8.53 25.51
C SER A 482 -0.32 9.22 24.93
N VAL A 483 -1.50 8.62 25.03
CA VAL A 483 -2.77 9.25 24.63
C VAL A 483 -3.02 10.54 25.41
N ALA A 484 -2.89 10.51 26.74
CA ALA A 484 -3.13 11.67 27.58
C ALA A 484 -2.16 12.82 27.24
N VAL A 485 -0.85 12.53 27.23
CA VAL A 485 0.19 13.54 27.01
C VAL A 485 0.09 14.13 25.59
N SER A 486 0.00 13.29 24.56
CA SER A 486 -0.10 13.79 23.18
C SER A 486 -1.38 14.61 22.97
N SER A 487 -2.52 14.18 23.53
CA SER A 487 -3.78 14.93 23.42
C SER A 487 -3.72 16.29 24.15
N ILE A 488 -3.12 16.32 25.35
CA ILE A 488 -2.93 17.58 26.08
C ILE A 488 -2.02 18.53 25.31
N LEU A 489 -0.89 18.06 24.77
CA LEU A 489 0.03 18.89 23.99
C LEU A 489 -0.65 19.45 22.74
N LEU A 490 -1.41 18.63 22.02
CA LEU A 490 -2.16 19.11 20.85
C LEU A 490 -3.23 20.11 21.19
N LEU A 491 -3.95 19.93 22.31
CA LEU A 491 -4.94 20.92 22.78
C LEU A 491 -4.31 22.22 23.23
N VAL A 492 -3.08 22.20 23.76
CA VAL A 492 -2.34 23.41 24.17
C VAL A 492 -1.80 24.15 22.94
N PHE A 493 -1.10 23.47 22.04
CA PHE A 493 -0.40 24.10 20.92
C PHE A 493 -1.23 24.26 19.65
N LEU A 494 -2.24 23.41 19.43
CA LEU A 494 -3.08 23.35 18.25
C LEU A 494 -4.58 23.44 18.59
N ARG A 495 -4.93 24.26 19.57
CA ARG A 495 -6.31 24.37 20.08
C ARG A 495 -7.34 24.61 18.97
N ASP A 496 -7.04 25.51 18.03
CA ASP A 496 -7.96 25.84 16.93
C ASP A 496 -8.06 24.71 15.90
N ASP A 497 -6.97 23.97 15.69
CA ASP A 497 -6.95 22.84 14.77
C ASP A 497 -7.65 21.63 15.39
N ALA A 498 -7.46 21.38 16.67
CA ALA A 498 -8.18 20.36 17.44
C ALA A 498 -9.71 20.63 17.46
N ARG A 499 -10.13 21.87 17.61
CA ARG A 499 -11.56 22.24 17.52
C ARG A 499 -12.16 21.87 16.17
N LEU A 500 -11.44 22.13 15.07
CA LEU A 500 -11.90 21.74 13.72
C LEU A 500 -12.12 20.23 13.61
N VAL A 501 -11.25 19.42 14.21
CA VAL A 501 -11.41 17.95 14.25
C VAL A 501 -12.69 17.57 14.99
N PHE A 502 -12.92 18.13 16.18
CA PHE A 502 -14.11 17.83 16.98
C PHE A 502 -15.41 18.30 16.30
N GLU A 503 -15.40 19.46 15.64
CA GLU A 503 -16.55 19.95 14.87
C GLU A 503 -16.91 19.03 13.71
N GLU A 504 -15.89 18.55 12.97
CA GLU A 504 -16.13 17.64 11.86
C GLU A 504 -16.69 16.30 12.32
N ILE A 505 -16.14 15.71 13.39
CA ILE A 505 -16.66 14.48 14.00
C ILE A 505 -18.11 14.69 14.44
N ARG A 506 -18.43 15.78 15.15
CA ARG A 506 -19.78 16.09 15.61
C ARG A 506 -20.78 16.23 14.47
N ASN A 507 -20.36 16.87 13.36
CA ASN A 507 -21.20 17.05 12.19
C ASN A 507 -21.48 15.72 11.45
N HIS A 508 -20.52 14.77 11.50
CA HIS A 508 -20.70 13.43 10.94
C HIS A 508 -21.62 12.53 11.78
N VAL A 509 -21.55 12.64 13.10
CA VAL A 509 -22.41 11.85 14.02
C VAL A 509 -23.86 12.35 14.04
N ARG A 510 -24.11 13.62 13.65
CA ARG A 510 -25.46 14.22 13.58
C ARG A 510 -26.18 14.01 12.25
N LYS A 511 -25.49 13.55 11.20
CA LYS A 511 -26.05 13.14 9.91
C LYS A 511 -26.24 11.61 9.83
#